data_f65e4b7728378d87bf1992e790ebcd6b
#
_entry.id   f65e4b7728378d87bf1992e790ebcd6b
#
_cell.length_a   1.000
_cell.length_b   1.000
_cell.length_c   1.000
_cell.angle_alpha   90.00
_cell.angle_beta   90.00
_cell.angle_gamma   90.00
#
_symmetry.space_group_name_H-M   'P 1'
#
loop_
_entity.id
_entity.type
_entity.pdbx_description
1 polymer ?
#
loop_
_entity_poly.entity_id
_entity_poly.type
_entity_poly.pdbx_seq_one_letter_code
_entity_poly.pdbx_strand_id
1 'polypeptide(L)'
;MKLTTMTQVTVDGVMQGNGGASDEDRRNGFERGGWAMGVFDDETMTFIDQTYQRADAFLFGRRTYELFAGYWGAEERARAAAEDPGNHQITDALNTKPKYLVSNTLTEPRWANTTVLSGDVAAAIGELKAKPGGELQVHGSGALIRLLDNDLIDEMNLLIVPVVLGHCA
;
A
#
# COMPACT_ATOMS: atom_id res chain seq x y z
N MET A 1 14.17 -0.99 11.22
CA MET A 1 13.68 -1.08 9.82
C MET A 1 13.62 0.31 9.18
N LYS A 2 13.88 0.43 7.90
CA LYS A 2 13.71 1.65 7.10
C LYS A 2 12.23 1.78 6.70
N LEU A 3 11.62 2.96 6.92
CA LEU A 3 10.24 3.21 6.50
C LEU A 3 10.24 3.73 5.06
N THR A 4 9.71 2.93 4.14
CA THR A 4 9.71 3.24 2.72
C THR A 4 8.28 3.35 2.19
N THR A 5 8.10 4.02 1.07
CA THR A 5 6.82 4.03 0.35
C THR A 5 7.05 3.86 -1.13
N MET A 6 6.08 3.22 -1.80
CA MET A 6 5.95 3.23 -3.24
C MET A 6 4.57 3.78 -3.58
N THR A 7 4.54 4.92 -4.25
CA THR A 7 3.31 5.66 -4.52
C THR A 7 3.20 5.94 -6.02
N GLN A 8 2.09 5.51 -6.60
CA GLN A 8 1.72 5.89 -7.96
C GLN A 8 1.05 7.26 -7.91
N VAL A 9 1.49 8.17 -8.77
CA VAL A 9 1.04 9.56 -8.78
C VAL A 9 0.98 10.08 -10.22
N THR A 10 -0.03 10.89 -10.53
CA THR A 10 -0.10 11.60 -11.80
C THR A 10 0.84 12.80 -11.84
N VAL A 11 1.06 13.39 -13.02
CA VAL A 11 1.90 14.60 -13.16
C VAL A 11 1.34 15.77 -12.33
N ASP A 12 0.04 15.86 -12.16
CA ASP A 12 -0.64 16.88 -11.35
C ASP A 12 -0.91 16.45 -9.89
N GLY A 13 -0.25 15.39 -9.41
CA GLY A 13 -0.21 15.03 -8.00
C GLY A 13 -1.36 14.16 -7.49
N VAL A 14 -2.20 13.61 -8.37
CA VAL A 14 -3.30 12.73 -7.96
C VAL A 14 -2.78 11.34 -7.63
N MET A 15 -3.07 10.86 -6.43
CA MET A 15 -2.73 9.50 -5.95
C MET A 15 -3.98 8.62 -5.80
N GLN A 16 -5.17 9.21 -5.86
CA GLN A 16 -6.45 8.57 -5.63
C GLN A 16 -6.87 7.73 -6.83
N GLY A 17 -7.46 6.54 -6.57
CA GLY A 17 -8.13 5.73 -7.57
C GLY A 17 -7.22 5.18 -8.68
N ASN A 18 -5.94 4.98 -8.45
CA ASN A 18 -4.97 4.48 -9.44
C ASN A 18 -5.42 3.18 -10.13
N GLY A 19 -5.93 2.20 -9.39
CA GLY A 19 -6.48 0.93 -9.89
C GLY A 19 -7.98 0.93 -10.15
N GLY A 20 -8.67 2.04 -9.85
CA GLY A 20 -10.12 2.20 -10.00
C GLY A 20 -10.69 3.11 -8.91
N ALA A 21 -11.73 3.87 -9.24
CA ALA A 21 -12.44 4.66 -8.25
C ALA A 21 -13.29 3.75 -7.35
N SER A 22 -13.13 3.88 -6.04
CA SER A 22 -14.00 3.21 -5.07
C SER A 22 -15.41 3.85 -5.07
N ASP A 23 -16.37 3.20 -4.43
CA ASP A 23 -17.71 3.78 -4.26
C ASP A 23 -17.68 5.08 -3.43
N GLU A 24 -16.74 5.20 -2.50
CA GLU A 24 -16.51 6.42 -1.75
C GLU A 24 -15.91 7.53 -2.62
N ASP A 25 -14.96 7.19 -3.49
CA ASP A 25 -14.39 8.14 -4.44
C ASP A 25 -15.49 8.71 -5.36
N ARG A 26 -16.37 7.84 -5.89
CA ARG A 26 -17.49 8.26 -6.74
C ARG A 26 -18.50 9.12 -5.98
N ARG A 27 -18.83 8.78 -4.72
CA ARG A 27 -19.70 9.61 -3.88
C ARG A 27 -19.12 10.99 -3.61
N ASN A 28 -17.80 11.12 -3.57
CA ASN A 28 -17.08 12.37 -3.42
C ASN A 28 -16.77 13.07 -4.76
N GLY A 29 -17.38 12.61 -5.87
CA GLY A 29 -17.25 13.23 -7.18
C GLY A 29 -15.99 12.85 -7.97
N PHE A 30 -15.20 11.90 -7.49
CA PHE A 30 -14.04 11.40 -8.22
C PHE A 30 -14.40 10.17 -9.06
N GLU A 31 -14.56 10.37 -10.36
CA GLU A 31 -14.92 9.32 -11.32
C GLU A 31 -13.75 8.85 -12.21
N ARG A 32 -12.60 9.52 -12.15
CA ARG A 32 -11.44 9.33 -13.03
C ARG A 32 -10.48 8.25 -12.54
N GLY A 33 -11.01 7.18 -11.93
CA GLY A 33 -10.21 6.05 -11.47
C GLY A 33 -9.71 5.15 -12.59
N GLY A 34 -8.72 4.30 -12.26
CA GLY A 34 -8.10 3.35 -13.21
C GLY A 34 -7.03 3.96 -14.11
N TRP A 35 -6.59 5.18 -13.81
CA TRP A 35 -5.62 5.91 -14.63
C TRP A 35 -4.22 5.27 -14.67
N ALA A 36 -3.90 4.40 -13.73
CA ALA A 36 -2.66 3.63 -13.72
C ALA A 36 -2.79 2.26 -14.41
N MET A 37 -4.00 1.87 -14.83
CA MET A 37 -4.21 0.58 -15.46
C MET A 37 -3.69 0.58 -16.90
N GLY A 38 -2.85 -0.42 -17.23
CA GLY A 38 -2.34 -0.62 -18.59
C GLY A 38 -1.28 0.39 -19.06
N VAL A 39 -0.74 1.23 -18.13
CA VAL A 39 0.34 2.18 -18.47
C VAL A 39 1.72 1.68 -18.07
N PHE A 40 1.80 0.61 -17.30
CA PHE A 40 3.07 0.04 -16.86
C PHE A 40 3.58 -0.99 -17.88
N ASP A 41 4.83 -0.81 -18.26
CA ASP A 41 5.59 -1.77 -19.06
C ASP A 41 6.24 -2.83 -18.18
N ASP A 42 6.91 -3.80 -18.81
CA ASP A 42 7.56 -4.91 -18.12
C ASP A 42 8.66 -4.45 -17.16
N GLU A 43 9.37 -3.36 -17.48
CA GLU A 43 10.41 -2.80 -16.61
C GLU A 43 9.80 -2.20 -15.35
N THR A 44 8.73 -1.45 -15.48
CA THR A 44 7.96 -0.88 -14.36
C THR A 44 7.37 -1.98 -13.48
N MET A 45 6.79 -3.02 -14.09
CA MET A 45 6.27 -4.17 -13.34
C MET A 45 7.36 -4.90 -12.58
N THR A 46 8.53 -5.10 -13.19
CA THR A 46 9.70 -5.70 -12.54
C THR A 46 10.14 -4.86 -11.33
N PHE A 47 10.18 -3.54 -11.45
CA PHE A 47 10.49 -2.65 -10.32
C PHE A 47 9.46 -2.76 -9.19
N ILE A 48 8.17 -2.82 -9.53
CA ILE A 48 7.09 -3.00 -8.55
C ILE A 48 7.28 -4.32 -7.80
N ASP A 49 7.43 -5.44 -8.51
CA ASP A 49 7.64 -6.76 -7.93
C ASP A 49 8.85 -6.79 -6.98
N GLN A 50 9.99 -6.28 -7.43
CA GLN A 50 11.21 -6.18 -6.61
C GLN A 50 10.98 -5.33 -5.36
N THR A 51 10.19 -4.26 -5.47
CA THR A 51 9.88 -3.39 -4.34
C THR A 51 9.05 -4.12 -3.29
N TYR A 52 8.03 -4.89 -3.68
CA TYR A 52 7.27 -5.73 -2.75
C TYR A 52 8.13 -6.85 -2.14
N GLN A 53 9.04 -7.43 -2.92
CA GLN A 53 9.94 -8.48 -2.42
C GLN A 53 10.93 -7.97 -1.37
N ARG A 54 11.44 -6.75 -1.50
CA ARG A 54 12.36 -6.14 -0.52
C ARG A 54 11.72 -5.83 0.82
N ALA A 55 10.40 -5.62 0.87
CA ALA A 55 9.71 -5.34 2.12
C ALA A 55 9.83 -6.51 3.10
N ASP A 56 10.19 -6.25 4.34
CA ASP A 56 10.12 -7.23 5.44
C ASP A 56 8.74 -7.21 6.10
N ALA A 57 8.05 -6.07 6.02
CA ALA A 57 6.70 -5.89 6.55
C ALA A 57 5.96 -4.78 5.79
N PHE A 58 4.64 -4.76 5.93
CA PHE A 58 3.76 -3.75 5.33
C PHE A 58 3.03 -2.95 6.40
N LEU A 59 2.81 -1.66 6.13
CA LEU A 59 2.04 -0.75 6.98
C LEU A 59 0.88 -0.16 6.19
N PHE A 60 -0.34 -0.30 6.73
CA PHE A 60 -1.57 0.14 6.09
C PHE A 60 -2.37 1.08 6.99
N GLY A 61 -2.98 2.10 6.41
CA GLY A 61 -4.18 2.70 6.97
C GLY A 61 -5.40 1.81 6.72
N ARG A 62 -6.46 1.96 7.53
CA ARG A 62 -7.65 1.10 7.50
C ARG A 62 -8.23 0.93 6.09
N ARG A 63 -8.50 2.03 5.37
CA ARG A 63 -9.11 1.98 4.04
C ARG A 63 -8.30 1.15 3.04
N THR A 64 -7.00 1.41 2.96
CA THR A 64 -6.11 0.65 2.08
C THR A 64 -6.00 -0.80 2.50
N TYR A 65 -5.97 -1.07 3.81
CA TYR A 65 -5.99 -2.44 4.33
C TYR A 65 -7.23 -3.21 3.85
N GLU A 66 -8.43 -2.64 4.00
CA GLU A 66 -9.68 -3.29 3.59
C GLU A 66 -9.71 -3.57 2.08
N LEU A 67 -9.24 -2.62 1.26
CA LEU A 67 -9.12 -2.79 -0.20
C LEU A 67 -8.12 -3.91 -0.56
N PHE A 68 -6.94 -3.88 0.04
CA PHE A 68 -5.89 -4.87 -0.23
C PHE A 68 -6.28 -6.26 0.28
N ALA A 69 -6.85 -6.36 1.46
CA ALA A 69 -7.35 -7.63 2.00
C ALA A 69 -8.43 -8.26 1.11
N GLY A 70 -9.34 -7.44 0.58
CA GLY A 70 -10.39 -7.91 -0.33
C GLY A 70 -9.88 -8.38 -1.69
N TYR A 71 -8.79 -7.80 -2.18
CA TYR A 71 -8.24 -8.13 -3.49
C TYR A 71 -7.09 -9.17 -3.40
N TRP A 72 -6.05 -8.88 -2.59
CA TRP A 72 -4.85 -9.71 -2.49
C TRP A 72 -5.00 -10.85 -1.49
N GLY A 73 -5.83 -10.66 -0.46
CA GLY A 73 -6.12 -11.66 0.57
C GLY A 73 -7.27 -12.61 0.22
N ALA A 74 -7.90 -12.48 -0.95
CA ALA A 74 -8.94 -13.39 -1.41
C ALA A 74 -8.39 -14.83 -1.53
N GLU A 75 -9.13 -15.83 -1.01
CA GLU A 75 -8.68 -17.23 -0.92
C GLU A 75 -8.19 -17.80 -2.25
N GLU A 76 -8.91 -17.52 -3.33
CA GLU A 76 -8.55 -17.99 -4.67
C GLU A 76 -7.19 -17.44 -5.11
N ARG A 77 -6.95 -16.14 -4.89
CA ARG A 77 -5.68 -15.48 -5.24
C ARG A 77 -4.52 -15.95 -4.37
N ALA A 78 -4.75 -16.10 -3.07
CA ALA A 78 -3.75 -16.60 -2.13
C ALA A 78 -3.35 -18.05 -2.47
N ARG A 79 -4.32 -18.88 -2.88
CA ARG A 79 -4.04 -20.25 -3.33
C ARG A 79 -3.23 -20.26 -4.62
N ALA A 80 -3.60 -19.47 -5.63
CA ALA A 80 -2.86 -19.37 -6.89
C ALA A 80 -1.41 -18.92 -6.66
N ALA A 81 -1.18 -17.97 -5.75
CA ALA A 81 0.16 -17.53 -5.38
C ALA A 81 0.98 -18.62 -4.68
N ALA A 82 0.34 -19.44 -3.85
CA ALA A 82 0.99 -20.56 -3.19
C ALA A 82 1.38 -21.70 -4.17
N GLU A 83 0.59 -21.88 -5.25
CA GLU A 83 0.84 -22.87 -6.29
C GLU A 83 1.91 -22.40 -7.29
N ASP A 84 2.00 -21.11 -7.59
CA ASP A 84 2.97 -20.52 -8.53
C ASP A 84 3.50 -19.15 -8.03
N PRO A 85 4.39 -19.14 -7.01
CA PRO A 85 4.90 -17.90 -6.43
C PRO A 85 5.65 -17.02 -7.44
N GLY A 86 6.26 -17.60 -8.45
CA GLY A 86 7.02 -16.90 -9.49
C GLY A 86 6.16 -15.92 -10.30
N ASN A 87 4.89 -16.27 -10.54
CA ASN A 87 3.95 -15.44 -11.27
C ASN A 87 3.02 -14.60 -10.36
N HIS A 88 3.15 -14.76 -9.04
CA HIS A 88 2.30 -14.10 -8.06
C HIS A 88 3.08 -13.40 -6.93
N GLN A 89 4.26 -12.86 -7.25
CA GLN A 89 5.22 -12.32 -6.28
C GLN A 89 4.63 -11.30 -5.31
N ILE A 90 3.82 -10.35 -5.79
CA ILE A 90 3.15 -9.35 -4.94
C ILE A 90 2.16 -10.04 -3.99
N THR A 91 1.34 -10.96 -4.53
CA THR A 91 0.33 -11.68 -3.73
C THR A 91 1.00 -12.51 -2.65
N ASP A 92 2.07 -13.23 -2.99
CA ASP A 92 2.85 -14.02 -2.03
C ASP A 92 3.44 -13.14 -0.93
N ALA A 93 4.13 -12.05 -1.29
CA ALA A 93 4.72 -11.13 -0.33
C ALA A 93 3.66 -10.56 0.62
N LEU A 94 2.51 -10.13 0.10
CA LEU A 94 1.43 -9.55 0.90
C LEU A 94 0.73 -10.57 1.82
N ASN A 95 0.65 -11.86 1.44
CA ASN A 95 0.01 -12.88 2.27
C ASN A 95 0.95 -13.52 3.29
N THR A 96 2.25 -13.60 3.01
CA THR A 96 3.22 -14.27 3.88
C THR A 96 3.89 -13.35 4.89
N LYS A 97 4.16 -12.09 4.52
CA LYS A 97 4.90 -11.14 5.38
C LYS A 97 4.00 -10.47 6.44
N PRO A 98 4.59 -10.02 7.55
CA PRO A 98 3.88 -9.26 8.59
C PRO A 98 3.21 -8.00 8.05
N LYS A 99 2.03 -7.71 8.56
CA LYS A 99 1.28 -6.48 8.27
C LYS A 99 0.96 -5.74 9.55
N TYR A 100 1.09 -4.42 9.50
CA TYR A 100 0.69 -3.51 10.56
C TYR A 100 -0.47 -2.64 10.07
N LEU A 101 -1.55 -2.62 10.82
CA LEU A 101 -2.75 -1.87 10.52
C LEU A 101 -2.91 -0.71 11.50
N VAL A 102 -2.84 0.52 11.01
CA VAL A 102 -3.16 1.71 11.81
C VAL A 102 -4.68 1.88 11.85
N SER A 103 -5.30 1.57 12.98
CA SER A 103 -6.74 1.73 13.17
C SER A 103 -7.11 1.81 14.65
N ASN A 104 -8.06 2.73 14.98
CA ASN A 104 -8.69 2.78 16.30
C ASN A 104 -10.07 2.09 16.32
N THR A 105 -10.58 1.67 15.18
CA THR A 105 -11.95 1.16 15.04
C THR A 105 -12.02 -0.26 14.50
N LEU A 106 -11.05 -0.72 13.71
CA LEU A 106 -10.91 -2.10 13.29
C LEU A 106 -9.92 -2.80 14.22
N THR A 107 -10.44 -3.58 15.16
CA THR A 107 -9.65 -4.26 16.20
C THR A 107 -9.38 -5.74 15.89
N GLU A 108 -10.19 -6.33 15.02
CA GLU A 108 -10.08 -7.74 14.62
C GLU A 108 -9.82 -7.86 13.11
N PRO A 109 -8.57 -7.75 12.68
CA PRO A 109 -8.21 -7.86 11.26
C PRO A 109 -8.36 -9.32 10.81
N ARG A 110 -8.94 -9.52 9.62
CA ARG A 110 -9.17 -10.88 9.08
C ARG A 110 -8.04 -11.37 8.19
N TRP A 111 -7.23 -10.45 7.64
CA TRP A 111 -6.09 -10.84 6.81
C TRP A 111 -4.96 -11.37 7.68
N ALA A 112 -4.45 -12.53 7.35
CA ALA A 112 -3.43 -13.21 8.16
C ALA A 112 -2.18 -12.34 8.41
N ASN A 113 -1.45 -12.62 9.48
CA ASN A 113 -0.22 -11.94 9.87
C ASN A 113 -0.39 -10.41 10.07
N THR A 114 -1.56 -9.96 10.53
CA THR A 114 -1.85 -8.55 10.78
C THR A 114 -1.84 -8.22 12.26
N THR A 115 -1.08 -7.18 12.63
CA THR A 115 -1.07 -6.56 13.97
C THR A 115 -1.69 -5.18 13.92
N VAL A 116 -2.65 -4.89 14.80
CA VAL A 116 -3.28 -3.56 14.88
C VAL A 116 -2.41 -2.63 15.72
N LEU A 117 -2.16 -1.45 15.19
CA LEU A 117 -1.54 -0.32 15.90
C LEU A 117 -2.61 0.72 16.21
N SER A 118 -2.81 1.01 17.48
CA SER A 118 -3.79 1.99 17.97
C SER A 118 -3.14 2.96 18.96
N GLY A 119 -3.81 4.08 19.25
CA GLY A 119 -3.30 5.09 20.18
C GLY A 119 -2.21 5.95 19.56
N ASP A 120 -1.02 6.04 20.18
CA ASP A 120 0.11 6.81 19.66
C ASP A 120 0.81 6.06 18.52
N VAL A 121 0.31 6.30 17.32
CA VAL A 121 0.80 5.63 16.10
C VAL A 121 2.24 6.03 15.78
N ALA A 122 2.63 7.28 16.03
CA ALA A 122 3.98 7.75 15.74
C ALA A 122 5.00 7.04 16.63
N ALA A 123 4.71 6.90 17.92
CA ALA A 123 5.56 6.14 18.84
C ALA A 123 5.63 4.65 18.43
N ALA A 124 4.50 4.02 18.11
CA ALA A 124 4.47 2.62 17.69
C ALA A 124 5.30 2.37 16.42
N ILE A 125 5.24 3.28 15.45
CA ILE A 125 6.05 3.20 14.23
C ILE A 125 7.53 3.45 14.54
N GLY A 126 7.86 4.38 15.43
CA GLY A 126 9.22 4.59 15.94
C GLY A 126 9.80 3.30 16.53
N GLU A 127 9.03 2.57 17.32
CA GLU A 127 9.42 1.27 17.88
C GLU A 127 9.64 0.21 16.77
N LEU A 128 8.81 0.20 15.74
CA LEU A 128 9.00 -0.70 14.60
C LEU A 128 10.26 -0.36 13.82
N LYS A 129 10.55 0.92 13.59
CA LYS A 129 11.78 1.37 12.94
C LYS A 129 13.04 0.98 13.74
N ALA A 130 12.96 0.96 15.07
CA ALA A 130 14.07 0.56 15.95
C ALA A 130 14.37 -0.95 15.91
N LYS A 131 13.43 -1.78 15.41
CA LYS A 131 13.67 -3.22 15.28
C LYS A 131 14.68 -3.52 14.17
N PRO A 132 15.49 -4.58 14.30
CA PRO A 132 16.31 -5.06 13.20
C PRO A 132 15.42 -5.49 12.03
N GLY A 133 15.92 -5.33 10.81
CA GLY A 133 15.21 -5.67 9.57
C GLY A 133 15.47 -4.64 8.47
N GLY A 134 15.05 -4.95 7.25
CA GLY A 134 15.19 -4.11 6.08
C GLY A 134 14.10 -3.04 5.99
N GLU A 135 13.06 -3.28 5.19
CA GLU A 135 12.06 -2.28 4.86
C GLU A 135 10.69 -2.56 5.52
N LEU A 136 10.14 -1.53 6.17
CA LEU A 136 8.71 -1.42 6.49
C LEU A 136 8.05 -0.56 5.42
N GLN A 137 7.24 -1.16 4.55
CA GLN A 137 6.68 -0.48 3.39
C GLN A 137 5.27 0.02 3.66
N VAL A 138 5.04 1.33 3.44
CA VAL A 138 3.74 1.99 3.67
C VAL A 138 2.91 1.99 2.40
N HIS A 139 1.64 1.64 2.53
CA HIS A 139 0.66 1.73 1.47
C HIS A 139 -0.55 2.60 1.87
N GLY A 140 -0.98 3.46 0.93
CA GLY A 140 -2.13 4.34 1.06
C GLY A 140 -1.78 5.79 1.41
N SER A 141 -2.38 6.72 0.67
CA SER A 141 -2.12 8.16 0.77
C SER A 141 -2.44 8.76 2.14
N GLY A 142 -3.54 8.33 2.78
CA GLY A 142 -3.92 8.85 4.09
C GLY A 142 -2.96 8.48 5.22
N ALA A 143 -2.33 7.31 5.16
CA ALA A 143 -1.27 6.93 6.09
C ALA A 143 0.02 7.71 5.76
N LEU A 144 0.37 7.81 4.48
CA LEU A 144 1.55 8.50 3.98
C LEU A 144 1.63 9.95 4.47
N ILE A 145 0.55 10.73 4.32
CA ILE A 145 0.51 12.15 4.73
C ILE A 145 0.83 12.29 6.22
N ARG A 146 0.19 11.49 7.08
CA ARG A 146 0.45 11.54 8.54
C ARG A 146 1.89 11.19 8.91
N LEU A 147 2.52 10.31 8.14
CA LEU A 147 3.90 9.90 8.38
C LEU A 147 4.90 10.95 7.92
N LEU A 148 4.59 11.67 6.83
CA LEU A 148 5.36 12.83 6.37
C LEU A 148 5.30 13.97 7.40
N ASP A 149 4.13 14.26 7.95
CA ASP A 149 3.96 15.31 8.97
C ASP A 149 4.76 15.04 10.26
N ASN A 150 5.19 13.80 10.48
CA ASN A 150 5.98 13.38 11.65
C ASN A 150 7.42 12.99 11.30
N ASP A 151 7.92 13.32 10.14
CA ASP A 151 9.30 12.99 9.66
C ASP A 151 9.68 11.51 9.80
N LEU A 152 8.70 10.62 9.63
CA LEU A 152 8.92 9.17 9.86
C LEU A 152 9.38 8.43 8.60
N ILE A 153 9.22 9.01 7.41
CA ILE A 153 9.54 8.36 6.14
C ILE A 153 11.02 8.55 5.81
N ASP A 154 11.71 7.45 5.55
CA ASP A 154 13.13 7.45 5.20
C ASP A 154 13.36 7.49 3.67
N GLU A 155 12.42 6.94 2.88
CA GLU A 155 12.53 6.90 1.42
C GLU A 155 11.17 6.89 0.74
N MET A 156 11.03 7.68 -0.32
CA MET A 156 9.85 7.69 -1.19
C MET A 156 10.20 7.25 -2.60
N ASN A 157 9.54 6.19 -3.08
CA ASN A 157 9.58 5.78 -4.47
C ASN A 157 8.29 6.27 -5.15
N LEU A 158 8.41 7.21 -6.07
CA LEU A 158 7.28 7.75 -6.82
C LEU A 158 7.27 7.18 -8.24
N LEU A 159 6.20 6.48 -8.59
CA LEU A 159 5.91 6.07 -9.95
C LEU A 159 5.03 7.13 -10.59
N ILE A 160 5.65 8.02 -11.34
CA ILE A 160 4.95 9.14 -11.99
C ILE A 160 4.32 8.65 -13.29
N VAL A 161 3.00 8.62 -13.32
CA VAL A 161 2.25 8.28 -14.54
C VAL A 161 2.05 9.56 -15.36
N PRO A 162 2.40 9.58 -16.65
CA PRO A 162 2.35 10.77 -17.49
C PRO A 162 0.93 11.11 -17.95
N VAL A 163 0.05 11.34 -16.98
CA VAL A 163 -1.34 11.74 -17.19
C VAL A 163 -1.69 12.92 -16.29
N VAL A 164 -2.54 13.80 -16.77
CA VAL A 164 -3.11 14.93 -16.03
C VAL A 164 -4.61 14.66 -15.88
N LEU A 165 -5.10 14.58 -14.66
CA LEU A 165 -6.51 14.34 -14.38
C LEU A 165 -7.30 15.61 -14.12
N GLY A 166 -6.62 16.71 -13.82
CA GLY A 166 -7.24 17.95 -13.41
C GLY A 166 -7.63 17.91 -11.93
N HIS A 167 -8.30 18.96 -11.46
CA HIS A 167 -8.60 19.16 -10.06
C HIS A 167 -9.40 17.98 -9.46
N CYS A 168 -8.85 17.39 -8.40
CA CYS A 168 -9.62 16.53 -7.50
C CYS A 168 -10.20 17.45 -6.43
N ALA A 169 -11.50 17.41 -6.25
CA ALA A 169 -12.20 18.18 -5.24
C ALA A 169 -11.85 17.70 -3.83
#